data_e4dea90a1bab6f6e8f20f5580deed425
#
_entry.id   e4dea90a1bab6f6e8f20f5580deed425
#
_cell.length_a   1.000
_cell.length_b   1.000
_cell.length_c   1.000
_cell.angle_alpha   90.00
_cell.angle_beta   90.00
_cell.angle_gamma   90.00
#
_symmetry.space_group_name_H-M   'P 1'
#
loop_
_entity.id
_entity.type
_entity.pdbx_description
1 polymer ?
#
loop_
_entity_poly.entity_id
_entity_poly.type
_entity_poly.pdbx_seq_one_letter_code
_entity_poly.pdbx_strand_id
1 'polypeptide(L)'
;SLEGRWVRVRTNNATPSWTVNLNPGVNNLTADNNTDIRQRTTYHAVNTVHDFMKSFYPSFTGLDFALPANVDLAGNCNAFYDGSSINFYAAGGGCNATSLVADVCYHEYGHGINDKFYQAQGFSFDNGAMGEGYADIWALGITDSPILGIGFYQSNPTGFVRRYDINKKVFPQ
;
A
#
# COMPACT_ATOMS: atom_id res chain seq x y z
N SER A 1 7.49 -16.84 6.13
CA SER A 1 7.56 -16.02 4.90
C SER A 1 6.76 -14.72 5.06
N LEU A 2 7.05 -13.73 4.23
CA LEU A 2 6.21 -12.54 4.06
C LEU A 2 5.09 -12.78 3.03
N GLU A 3 4.43 -13.89 3.18
CA GLU A 3 3.19 -14.21 2.53
C GLU A 3 2.15 -14.55 3.59
N GLY A 4 1.07 -13.81 3.59
CA GLY A 4 -0.07 -13.96 4.46
C GLY A 4 -1.36 -14.13 3.66
N ARG A 5 -2.47 -13.97 4.36
CA ARG A 5 -3.80 -14.15 3.76
C ARG A 5 -4.10 -13.11 2.67
N TRP A 6 -3.63 -11.87 2.86
CA TRP A 6 -4.01 -10.72 2.03
C TRP A 6 -2.87 -10.14 1.19
N VAL A 7 -1.63 -10.55 1.45
CA VAL A 7 -0.46 -9.99 0.77
C VAL A 7 0.64 -11.02 0.59
N ARG A 8 1.32 -10.94 -0.55
CA ARG A 8 2.59 -11.63 -0.83
C ARG A 8 3.62 -10.57 -1.21
N VAL A 9 4.50 -10.21 -0.26
CA VAL A 9 5.57 -9.24 -0.53
C VAL A 9 6.70 -9.91 -1.32
N ARG A 10 7.19 -9.21 -2.34
CA ARG A 10 8.25 -9.70 -3.23
C ARG A 10 9.35 -8.66 -3.42
N THR A 11 10.58 -9.13 -3.48
CA THR A 11 11.73 -8.37 -3.98
C THR A 11 12.41 -9.22 -5.04
N ASN A 12 12.68 -8.68 -6.23
CA ASN A 12 13.23 -9.44 -7.36
C ASN A 12 12.40 -10.72 -7.67
N ASN A 13 11.08 -10.61 -7.65
CA ASN A 13 10.14 -11.72 -7.85
C ASN A 13 10.20 -12.85 -6.81
N ALA A 14 10.95 -12.69 -5.73
CA ALA A 14 11.06 -13.67 -4.63
C ALA A 14 10.38 -13.16 -3.37
N THR A 15 9.61 -14.01 -2.71
CA THR A 15 9.04 -13.74 -1.38
C THR A 15 10.03 -14.18 -0.32
N PRO A 16 10.44 -13.30 0.64
CA PRO A 16 11.30 -13.69 1.74
C PRO A 16 10.69 -14.83 2.55
N SER A 17 11.46 -15.86 2.80
CA SER A 17 11.06 -17.01 3.61
C SER A 17 12.20 -17.46 4.51
N TRP A 18 11.87 -17.97 5.69
CA TRP A 18 12.82 -18.46 6.68
C TRP A 18 12.20 -19.58 7.51
N THR A 19 13.06 -20.40 8.11
CA THR A 19 12.64 -21.45 9.02
C THR A 19 12.88 -20.99 10.47
N VAL A 20 11.94 -21.27 11.35
CA VAL A 20 12.08 -21.08 12.79
C VAL A 20 11.84 -22.40 13.51
N ASN A 21 12.64 -22.66 14.53
CA ASN A 21 12.40 -23.77 15.44
C ASN A 21 11.44 -23.30 16.53
N LEU A 22 10.34 -24.00 16.71
CA LEU A 22 9.36 -23.72 17.75
C LEU A 22 9.65 -24.59 18.98
N ASN A 23 9.55 -24.00 20.16
CA ASN A 23 9.58 -24.72 21.43
C ASN A 23 8.14 -24.95 21.91
N PRO A 24 7.91 -25.97 22.79
CA PRO A 24 6.63 -26.10 23.46
C PRO A 24 6.26 -24.81 24.23
N GLY A 25 5.02 -24.38 24.10
CA GLY A 25 4.52 -23.15 24.72
C GLY A 25 4.49 -21.95 23.79
N VAL A 26 4.52 -20.73 24.35
CA VAL A 26 4.44 -19.48 23.58
C VAL A 26 5.75 -19.18 22.87
N ASN A 27 5.67 -18.87 21.57
CA ASN A 27 6.80 -18.47 20.74
C ASN A 27 6.54 -17.07 20.18
N ASN A 28 7.36 -16.10 20.51
CA ASN A 28 7.35 -14.77 19.93
C ASN A 28 8.22 -14.77 18.69
N LEU A 29 7.59 -14.69 17.52
CA LEU A 29 8.27 -14.71 16.25
C LEU A 29 8.40 -13.30 15.69
N THR A 30 9.59 -12.96 15.21
CA THR A 30 9.85 -11.69 14.50
C THR A 30 10.42 -11.98 13.11
N ALA A 31 10.11 -11.09 12.18
CA ALA A 31 10.65 -11.10 10.83
C ALA A 31 11.92 -10.22 10.69
N ASP A 32 12.33 -9.49 11.73
CA ASP A 32 13.31 -8.41 11.66
C ASP A 32 14.67 -8.85 11.12
N ASN A 33 15.15 -10.03 11.52
CA ASN A 33 16.46 -10.57 11.08
C ASN A 33 16.42 -11.23 9.71
N ASN A 34 15.25 -11.41 9.11
CA ASN A 34 15.06 -12.18 7.88
C ASN A 34 14.49 -11.35 6.73
N THR A 35 14.14 -10.09 7.01
CA THR A 35 13.45 -9.21 6.07
C THR A 35 13.92 -7.76 6.24
N ASP A 36 13.81 -7.01 5.16
CA ASP A 36 14.04 -5.58 5.15
C ASP A 36 12.83 -4.80 5.71
N ILE A 37 13.08 -3.62 6.27
CA ILE A 37 12.01 -2.76 6.81
C ILE A 37 10.98 -2.39 5.73
N ARG A 38 11.39 -2.18 4.48
CA ARG A 38 10.50 -1.89 3.35
C ARG A 38 9.50 -3.01 3.10
N GLN A 39 9.96 -4.26 3.19
CA GLN A 39 9.12 -5.45 3.04
C GLN A 39 8.12 -5.57 4.19
N ARG A 40 8.56 -5.33 5.44
CA ARG A 40 7.69 -5.38 6.63
C ARG A 40 6.66 -4.28 6.64
N THR A 41 7.06 -3.05 6.29
CA THR A 41 6.13 -1.91 6.19
C THR A 41 5.04 -2.21 5.17
N THR A 42 5.39 -2.69 3.97
CA THR A 42 4.42 -3.07 2.94
C THR A 42 3.51 -4.20 3.43
N TYR A 43 4.05 -5.24 4.05
CA TYR A 43 3.25 -6.34 4.59
C TYR A 43 2.23 -5.86 5.61
N HIS A 44 2.67 -5.04 6.57
CA HIS A 44 1.79 -4.47 7.59
C HIS A 44 0.74 -3.54 6.97
N ALA A 45 1.16 -2.63 6.09
CA ALA A 45 0.27 -1.68 5.46
C ALA A 45 -0.86 -2.36 4.67
N VAL A 46 -0.55 -3.38 3.86
CA VAL A 46 -1.58 -4.09 3.11
C VAL A 46 -2.58 -4.79 4.02
N ASN A 47 -2.13 -5.44 5.08
CA ASN A 47 -3.07 -6.03 6.05
C ASN A 47 -3.95 -4.97 6.71
N THR A 48 -3.37 -3.80 7.07
CA THR A 48 -4.10 -2.69 7.68
C THR A 48 -5.20 -2.15 6.74
N VAL A 49 -4.87 -1.86 5.48
CA VAL A 49 -5.87 -1.31 4.54
C VAL A 49 -6.93 -2.35 4.17
N HIS A 50 -6.56 -3.63 4.06
CA HIS A 50 -7.53 -4.70 3.84
C HIS A 50 -8.53 -4.78 5.00
N ASP A 51 -8.06 -4.82 6.25
CA ASP A 51 -8.91 -4.88 7.43
C ASP A 51 -9.78 -3.63 7.56
N PHE A 52 -9.24 -2.45 7.24
CA PHE A 52 -9.99 -1.20 7.19
C PHE A 52 -11.11 -1.26 6.15
N MET A 53 -10.84 -1.70 4.93
CA MET A 53 -11.86 -1.93 3.90
C MET A 53 -12.96 -2.90 4.40
N LYS A 54 -12.58 -4.01 5.02
CA LYS A 54 -13.53 -5.01 5.55
C LYS A 54 -14.38 -4.47 6.68
N SER A 55 -13.93 -3.45 7.42
CA SER A 55 -14.74 -2.79 8.45
C SER A 55 -15.95 -2.03 7.89
N PHE A 56 -15.85 -1.52 6.66
CA PHE A 56 -16.95 -0.83 5.96
C PHE A 56 -17.77 -1.79 5.08
N TYR A 57 -17.09 -2.73 4.43
CA TYR A 57 -17.74 -3.63 3.48
C TYR A 57 -17.28 -5.08 3.66
N PRO A 58 -17.75 -5.76 4.73
CA PRO A 58 -17.30 -7.11 5.09
C PRO A 58 -17.64 -8.16 4.04
N SER A 59 -18.69 -7.97 3.23
CA SER A 59 -19.09 -8.90 2.16
C SER A 59 -18.29 -8.76 0.87
N PHE A 60 -17.48 -7.72 0.71
CA PHE A 60 -16.64 -7.56 -0.47
C PHE A 60 -15.45 -8.52 -0.45
N THR A 61 -15.34 -9.36 -1.47
CA THR A 61 -14.32 -10.40 -1.57
C THR A 61 -13.32 -10.20 -2.72
N GLY A 62 -13.44 -9.06 -3.44
CA GLY A 62 -12.63 -8.80 -4.63
C GLY A 62 -11.12 -8.78 -4.41
N LEU A 63 -10.68 -8.57 -3.15
CA LEU A 63 -9.28 -8.59 -2.73
C LEU A 63 -9.00 -9.61 -1.61
N ASP A 64 -9.88 -10.58 -1.38
CA ASP A 64 -9.70 -11.63 -0.38
C ASP A 64 -8.71 -12.70 -0.88
N PHE A 65 -7.53 -12.29 -1.31
CA PHE A 65 -6.43 -13.15 -1.73
C PHE A 65 -5.07 -12.50 -1.44
N ALA A 66 -3.99 -13.27 -1.50
CA ALA A 66 -2.64 -12.76 -1.28
C ALA A 66 -2.18 -11.90 -2.48
N LEU A 67 -2.53 -10.61 -2.46
CA LEU A 67 -2.16 -9.66 -3.50
C LEU A 67 -0.63 -9.54 -3.57
N PRO A 68 0.00 -9.70 -4.76
CA PRO A 68 1.42 -9.43 -4.92
C PRO A 68 1.74 -7.96 -4.63
N ALA A 69 2.75 -7.73 -3.78
CA ALA A 69 3.28 -6.42 -3.45
C ALA A 69 4.79 -6.42 -3.74
N ASN A 70 5.18 -5.81 -4.85
CA ASN A 70 6.55 -5.79 -5.31
C ASN A 70 7.28 -4.57 -4.79
N VAL A 71 8.35 -4.76 -4.02
CA VAL A 71 9.17 -3.68 -3.46
C VAL A 71 10.53 -3.63 -4.14
N ASP A 72 11.17 -2.45 -4.06
CA ASP A 72 12.50 -2.17 -4.62
C ASP A 72 12.61 -2.36 -6.15
N LEU A 73 11.56 -2.03 -6.86
CA LEU A 73 11.59 -2.02 -8.31
C LEU A 73 12.50 -0.92 -8.83
N ALA A 74 13.08 -1.12 -10.01
CA ALA A 74 13.85 -0.10 -10.71
C ALA A 74 12.93 1.04 -11.16
N GLY A 75 13.25 2.26 -10.73
CA GLY A 75 12.48 3.47 -10.97
C GLY A 75 12.64 4.45 -9.83
N ASN A 76 12.03 5.61 -9.91
CA ASN A 76 12.18 6.67 -8.93
C ASN A 76 10.85 7.35 -8.63
N CYS A 77 10.67 7.73 -7.36
CA CYS A 77 9.63 8.68 -6.92
C CYS A 77 8.20 8.29 -7.36
N ASN A 78 7.89 7.01 -7.42
CA ASN A 78 6.55 6.54 -7.76
C ASN A 78 6.22 5.19 -7.13
N ALA A 79 4.94 4.88 -7.09
CA ALA A 79 4.36 3.57 -6.86
C ALA A 79 3.18 3.41 -7.82
N PHE A 80 2.68 2.22 -8.06
CA PHE A 80 1.54 2.01 -8.94
C PHE A 80 0.84 0.68 -8.70
N TYR A 81 -0.47 0.66 -8.92
CA TYR A 81 -1.29 -0.54 -9.09
C TYR A 81 -1.40 -0.87 -10.58
N ASP A 82 -1.22 -2.15 -10.96
CA ASP A 82 -1.23 -2.60 -12.36
C ASP A 82 -2.43 -3.48 -12.73
N GLY A 83 -3.46 -3.54 -11.86
CA GLY A 83 -4.62 -4.42 -12.02
C GLY A 83 -4.47 -5.79 -11.35
N SER A 84 -3.25 -6.18 -10.98
CA SER A 84 -2.93 -7.49 -10.41
C SER A 84 -1.94 -7.46 -9.25
N SER A 85 -1.21 -6.38 -9.10
CA SER A 85 -0.22 -6.16 -8.04
C SER A 85 -0.10 -4.69 -7.67
N ILE A 86 0.47 -4.41 -6.49
CA ILE A 86 0.95 -3.09 -6.09
C ILE A 86 2.47 -3.05 -6.15
N ASN A 87 3.02 -1.95 -6.62
CA ASN A 87 4.40 -1.87 -7.07
C ASN A 87 5.08 -0.61 -6.54
N PHE A 88 6.25 -0.77 -5.91
CA PHE A 88 6.96 0.29 -5.21
C PHE A 88 8.39 0.42 -5.71
N TYR A 89 8.78 1.63 -6.12
CA TYR A 89 10.13 1.89 -6.56
C TYR A 89 11.11 2.00 -5.40
N ALA A 90 12.34 1.58 -5.66
CA ALA A 90 13.47 1.75 -4.76
C ALA A 90 13.77 3.24 -4.49
N ALA A 91 14.58 3.50 -3.47
CA ALA A 91 15.07 4.86 -3.20
C ALA A 91 15.90 5.38 -4.37
N GLY A 92 15.63 6.61 -4.79
CA GLY A 92 16.33 7.26 -5.89
C GLY A 92 15.61 8.54 -6.35
N GLY A 93 16.25 9.34 -7.20
CA GLY A 93 15.65 10.56 -7.74
C GLY A 93 15.25 11.60 -6.68
N GLY A 94 15.86 11.57 -5.48
CA GLY A 94 15.51 12.46 -4.37
C GLY A 94 14.39 11.92 -3.47
N CYS A 95 13.88 10.72 -3.74
CA CYS A 95 12.82 10.07 -2.96
C CYS A 95 13.35 8.87 -2.17
N ASN A 96 12.76 8.63 -1.01
CA ASN A 96 12.92 7.38 -0.28
C ASN A 96 12.25 6.22 -1.06
N ALA A 97 12.56 4.97 -0.71
CA ALA A 97 11.82 3.84 -1.23
C ALA A 97 10.34 4.01 -0.88
N THR A 98 9.47 3.98 -1.89
CA THR A 98 8.04 4.32 -1.72
C THR A 98 7.30 3.32 -0.84
N SER A 99 7.81 2.09 -0.73
CA SER A 99 7.34 1.06 0.19
C SER A 99 7.59 1.36 1.69
N LEU A 100 8.41 2.37 2.03
CA LEU A 100 8.59 2.84 3.40
C LEU A 100 7.46 3.76 3.88
N VAL A 101 6.66 4.30 2.96
CA VAL A 101 5.64 5.29 3.24
C VAL A 101 4.28 4.58 3.27
N ALA A 102 3.78 4.29 4.47
CA ALA A 102 2.61 3.42 4.65
C ALA A 102 1.36 3.93 3.94
N ASP A 103 1.13 5.24 3.95
CA ASP A 103 -0.03 5.85 3.28
C ASP A 103 0.05 5.77 1.75
N VAL A 104 1.26 5.71 1.17
CA VAL A 104 1.43 5.35 -0.25
C VAL A 104 1.03 3.89 -0.49
N CYS A 105 1.36 2.98 0.43
CA CYS A 105 0.90 1.59 0.31
C CYS A 105 -0.63 1.48 0.40
N TYR A 106 -1.27 2.27 1.27
CA TYR A 106 -2.74 2.33 1.36
C TYR A 106 -3.37 2.88 0.08
N HIS A 107 -2.76 3.90 -0.52
CA HIS A 107 -3.17 4.50 -1.78
C HIS A 107 -3.14 3.48 -2.92
N GLU A 108 -2.03 2.77 -3.11
CA GLU A 108 -1.93 1.76 -4.18
C GLU A 108 -2.91 0.61 -3.99
N TYR A 109 -3.10 0.17 -2.75
CA TYR A 109 -4.14 -0.82 -2.45
C TYR A 109 -5.55 -0.26 -2.69
N GLY A 110 -5.76 1.03 -2.43
CA GLY A 110 -6.99 1.77 -2.71
C GLY A 110 -7.39 1.72 -4.18
N HIS A 111 -6.43 1.84 -5.11
CA HIS A 111 -6.69 1.59 -6.54
C HIS A 111 -7.23 0.19 -6.78
N GLY A 112 -6.64 -0.82 -6.12
CA GLY A 112 -7.13 -2.20 -6.21
C GLY A 112 -8.55 -2.37 -5.68
N ILE A 113 -8.91 -1.71 -4.56
CA ILE A 113 -10.27 -1.73 -4.02
C ILE A 113 -11.25 -1.17 -5.05
N ASN A 114 -10.96 0.00 -5.60
CA ASN A 114 -11.81 0.66 -6.58
C ASN A 114 -11.97 -0.20 -7.84
N ASP A 115 -10.88 -0.70 -8.40
CA ASP A 115 -10.87 -1.56 -9.59
C ASP A 115 -11.74 -2.81 -9.38
N LYS A 116 -11.49 -3.57 -8.33
CA LYS A 116 -12.22 -4.81 -8.06
C LYS A 116 -13.69 -4.58 -7.68
N PHE A 117 -13.98 -3.45 -7.01
CA PHE A 117 -15.37 -3.09 -6.70
C PHE A 117 -16.18 -2.81 -7.97
N TYR A 118 -15.65 -2.01 -8.89
CA TYR A 118 -16.32 -1.71 -10.16
C TYR A 118 -16.41 -2.95 -11.06
N GLN A 119 -15.37 -3.78 -11.13
CA GLN A 119 -15.40 -5.05 -11.85
C GLN A 119 -16.52 -5.98 -11.33
N ALA A 120 -16.70 -6.06 -10.01
CA ALA A 120 -17.77 -6.86 -9.41
C ALA A 120 -19.19 -6.37 -9.78
N GLN A 121 -19.32 -5.11 -10.18
CA GLN A 121 -20.58 -4.51 -10.68
C GLN A 121 -20.71 -4.58 -12.22
N GLY A 122 -19.75 -5.19 -12.92
CA GLY A 122 -19.73 -5.27 -14.37
C GLY A 122 -19.24 -4.00 -15.09
N PHE A 123 -18.53 -3.12 -14.38
CA PHE A 123 -18.00 -1.87 -14.93
C PHE A 123 -16.46 -1.84 -14.88
N SER A 124 -15.86 -1.03 -15.73
CA SER A 124 -14.46 -0.59 -15.60
C SER A 124 -14.39 0.76 -14.88
N PHE A 125 -13.28 1.01 -14.18
CA PHE A 125 -13.03 2.30 -13.55
C PHE A 125 -12.09 3.13 -14.41
N ASP A 126 -12.67 3.93 -15.31
CA ASP A 126 -11.91 4.59 -16.41
C ASP A 126 -11.56 6.07 -16.14
N ASN A 127 -11.92 6.61 -14.97
CA ASN A 127 -11.62 8.00 -14.65
C ASN A 127 -10.37 8.12 -13.78
N GLY A 128 -9.22 8.46 -14.38
CA GLY A 128 -7.93 8.54 -13.69
C GLY A 128 -7.92 9.56 -12.54
N ALA A 129 -8.52 10.74 -12.70
CA ALA A 129 -8.55 11.76 -11.66
C ALA A 129 -9.39 11.32 -10.45
N MET A 130 -10.53 10.69 -10.69
CA MET A 130 -11.35 10.09 -9.62
C MET A 130 -10.64 8.88 -9.00
N GLY A 131 -9.91 8.10 -9.80
CA GLY A 131 -9.12 6.97 -9.33
C GLY A 131 -8.09 7.37 -8.28
N GLU A 132 -7.33 8.43 -8.57
CA GLU A 132 -6.37 9.01 -7.63
C GLU A 132 -7.08 9.54 -6.36
N GLY A 133 -8.15 10.30 -6.52
CA GLY A 133 -8.89 10.86 -5.39
C GLY A 133 -9.49 9.80 -4.47
N TYR A 134 -10.07 8.73 -5.02
CA TYR A 134 -10.59 7.63 -4.21
C TYR A 134 -9.48 6.79 -3.56
N ALA A 135 -8.35 6.59 -4.24
CA ALA A 135 -7.21 5.92 -3.64
C ALA A 135 -6.65 6.73 -2.46
N ASP A 136 -6.57 8.06 -2.59
CA ASP A 136 -6.19 8.95 -1.49
C ASP A 136 -7.19 8.88 -0.32
N ILE A 137 -8.49 8.80 -0.58
CA ILE A 137 -9.51 8.70 0.48
C ILE A 137 -9.28 7.45 1.36
N TRP A 138 -8.91 6.31 0.78
CA TRP A 138 -8.54 5.14 1.55
C TRP A 138 -7.34 5.40 2.47
N ALA A 139 -6.29 6.04 1.95
CA ALA A 139 -5.09 6.35 2.72
C ALA A 139 -5.38 7.36 3.84
N LEU A 140 -6.08 8.46 3.52
CA LEU A 140 -6.41 9.53 4.47
C LEU A 140 -7.37 9.04 5.57
N GLY A 141 -8.30 8.14 5.23
CA GLY A 141 -9.23 7.55 6.19
C GLY A 141 -8.53 6.67 7.24
N ILE A 142 -7.45 5.99 6.86
CA ILE A 142 -6.65 5.17 7.79
C ILE A 142 -5.77 6.05 8.67
N THR A 143 -5.13 7.07 8.08
CA THR A 143 -4.18 7.93 8.80
C THR A 143 -4.85 9.00 9.65
N ASP A 144 -6.15 9.24 9.45
CA ASP A 144 -6.90 10.37 10.01
C ASP A 144 -6.17 11.71 9.83
N SER A 145 -5.59 11.89 8.65
CA SER A 145 -4.75 13.03 8.30
C SER A 145 -5.09 13.54 6.90
N PRO A 146 -5.17 14.86 6.69
CA PRO A 146 -5.39 15.42 5.36
C PRO A 146 -4.11 15.45 4.48
N ILE A 147 -3.04 14.82 4.93
CA ILE A 147 -1.71 14.87 4.29
C ILE A 147 -1.29 13.46 3.92
N LEU A 148 -0.90 13.28 2.65
CA LEU A 148 -0.41 12.02 2.11
C LEU A 148 1.08 12.12 1.74
N GLY A 149 1.84 11.10 2.07
CA GLY A 149 3.22 10.93 1.63
C GLY A 149 4.25 11.70 2.46
N ILE A 150 4.02 11.90 3.77
CA ILE A 150 5.06 12.43 4.67
C ILE A 150 6.23 11.45 4.70
N GLY A 151 7.45 11.98 4.51
CA GLY A 151 8.66 11.16 4.44
C GLY A 151 8.93 10.56 3.05
N PHE A 152 8.18 10.97 2.04
CA PHE A 152 8.42 10.55 0.64
C PHE A 152 9.76 11.08 0.10
N TYR A 153 10.15 12.30 0.47
CA TYR A 153 11.35 12.97 -0.02
C TYR A 153 12.53 12.82 0.92
N GLN A 154 13.72 12.47 0.40
CA GLN A 154 14.97 12.29 1.18
C GLN A 154 15.45 13.59 1.83
N SER A 155 15.39 14.69 1.10
CA SER A 155 15.88 16.01 1.55
C SER A 155 14.88 16.77 2.43
N ASN A 156 13.66 16.30 2.55
CA ASN A 156 12.60 16.96 3.31
C ASN A 156 11.73 15.94 4.07
N PRO A 157 12.12 15.55 5.29
CA PRO A 157 11.40 14.54 6.08
C PRO A 157 9.95 14.93 6.42
N THR A 158 9.63 16.23 6.41
CA THR A 158 8.27 16.75 6.63
C THR A 158 7.55 17.11 5.33
N GLY A 159 8.21 16.94 4.19
CA GLY A 159 7.61 17.10 2.87
C GLY A 159 6.55 16.04 2.60
N PHE A 160 5.58 16.39 1.81
CA PHE A 160 4.42 15.54 1.49
C PHE A 160 4.15 15.52 -0.01
N VAL A 161 3.45 14.48 -0.45
CA VAL A 161 3.05 14.33 -1.86
C VAL A 161 1.80 15.17 -2.17
N ARG A 162 0.75 15.04 -1.35
CA ARG A 162 -0.51 15.78 -1.48
C ARG A 162 -1.04 16.24 -0.13
N ARG A 163 -1.83 17.31 -0.15
CA ARG A 163 -2.45 17.88 1.04
C ARG A 163 -3.82 18.45 0.73
N TYR A 164 -4.83 18.16 1.57
CA TYR A 164 -6.24 18.42 1.30
C TYR A 164 -6.91 19.46 2.20
N ASP A 165 -6.26 19.90 3.28
CA ASP A 165 -6.81 20.86 4.26
C ASP A 165 -6.58 22.32 3.88
N ILE A 166 -5.67 22.60 2.94
CA ILE A 166 -5.36 23.95 2.47
C ILE A 166 -5.57 24.07 0.96
N ASN A 167 -5.80 25.30 0.47
CA ASN A 167 -5.98 25.59 -0.96
C ASN A 167 -7.04 24.70 -1.63
N LYS A 168 -8.14 24.46 -0.95
CA LYS A 168 -9.23 23.62 -1.44
C LYS A 168 -9.72 24.14 -2.78
N LYS A 169 -9.74 23.29 -3.78
CA LYS A 169 -10.35 23.58 -5.08
C LYS A 169 -11.85 23.36 -4.96
N VAL A 170 -12.62 24.37 -5.35
CA VAL A 170 -14.09 24.28 -5.49
C VAL A 170 -14.38 24.09 -6.97
N PHE A 171 -15.24 23.12 -7.30
CA PHE A 171 -15.72 23.00 -8.68
C PHE A 171 -16.44 24.28 -9.07
N PRO A 172 -16.17 24.85 -10.26
CA PRO A 172 -16.99 25.94 -10.78
C PRO A 172 -18.44 25.46 -10.88
N GLN A 173 -19.36 26.25 -10.31
CA GLN A 173 -20.80 26.04 -10.49
C GLN A 173 -21.21 26.41 -11.91
#